data_db047a71c49dfaaa523779ef923702e5
#
_entry.id   db047a71c49dfaaa523779ef923702e5
#
_cell.length_a   1.000
_cell.length_b   1.000
_cell.length_c   1.000
_cell.angle_alpha   90.00
_cell.angle_beta   90.00
_cell.angle_gamma   90.00
#
_symmetry.space_group_name_H-M   'P 1'
#
loop_
_entity.id
_entity.type
_entity.pdbx_description
1 polymer ?
#
loop_
_entity_poly.entity_id
_entity_poly.type
_entity_poly.pdbx_seq_one_letter_code
_entity_poly.pdbx_strand_id
1 'polypeptide(L)'
;IGHDLPTYDATELAEWFRASCDSGSLVRYLETFSHTVAVMQRPADIVRVSRECVIDLAEDGVVYAEIRMAPELITEKGLTLSQAIEAILQGFQEGEKEVAQSGGKIRAVLLLCGMRQNKLSQEVAELAVKYRDRGVVGFDIAGPEDGFPPSDQLDTFEFLRRENAHFTIHAGEAYGLPSIWEAIQLCGAERLGHGVRIIDDIDLNHTPARLGKLAAYVRDRRIPLEMCPSSNIQTGAAANFADHPIGDLAKLRFRITVNTDNRLMSATSMTREMNELVKAFNWSFLDLQRVTINALKSAFIPFEERLAIIDEIVKPGFAKISAE
;
A
#
# COMPACT_ATOMS: atom_id res chain seq x y z
N ILE A 1 4.22 27.01 8.87
CA ILE A 1 4.41 25.93 9.87
C ILE A 1 5.74 26.10 10.61
N GLY A 2 6.74 26.72 9.98
CA GLY A 2 8.06 26.95 10.55
C GLY A 2 8.94 25.70 10.65
N HIS A 3 8.71 24.70 9.81
CA HIS A 3 9.56 23.53 9.68
C HIS A 3 10.65 23.79 8.63
N ASP A 4 11.89 23.53 8.99
CA ASP A 4 13.02 23.67 8.09
C ASP A 4 13.07 22.50 7.11
N LEU A 5 13.10 22.81 5.82
CA LEU A 5 13.22 21.84 4.73
C LEU A 5 14.63 21.89 4.14
N PRO A 6 15.13 20.81 3.54
CA PRO A 6 16.42 20.79 2.84
C PRO A 6 16.54 21.85 1.75
N THR A 7 15.44 22.18 1.09
CA THR A 7 15.26 23.26 0.11
C THR A 7 13.80 23.71 0.10
N TYR A 8 13.55 24.95 -0.36
CA TYR A 8 12.20 25.49 -0.54
C TYR A 8 11.75 25.51 -2.01
N ASP A 9 12.60 25.09 -2.94
CA ASP A 9 12.18 24.81 -4.31
C ASP A 9 11.54 23.42 -4.38
N ALA A 10 10.32 23.35 -4.93
CA ALA A 10 9.53 22.11 -4.95
C ALA A 10 10.18 21.00 -5.80
N THR A 11 10.84 21.38 -6.90
CA THR A 11 11.50 20.42 -7.79
C THR A 11 12.77 19.85 -7.14
N GLU A 12 13.58 20.70 -6.54
CA GLU A 12 14.77 20.29 -5.80
C GLU A 12 14.40 19.45 -4.58
N LEU A 13 13.30 19.79 -3.89
CA LEU A 13 12.82 19.03 -2.73
C LEU A 13 12.35 17.62 -3.15
N ALA A 14 11.62 17.50 -4.25
CA ALA A 14 11.21 16.21 -4.78
C ALA A 14 12.42 15.32 -5.14
N GLU A 15 13.45 15.92 -5.76
CA GLU A 15 14.69 15.20 -6.08
C GLU A 15 15.47 14.81 -4.82
N TRP A 16 15.50 15.67 -3.81
CA TRP A 16 16.10 15.34 -2.51
C TRP A 16 15.42 14.14 -1.85
N PHE A 17 14.08 14.09 -1.84
CA PHE A 17 13.34 12.93 -1.32
C PHE A 17 13.72 11.66 -2.08
N ARG A 18 13.66 11.69 -3.40
CA ARG A 18 14.00 10.55 -4.26
C ARG A 18 15.43 10.03 -3.99
N ALA A 19 16.42 10.94 -3.99
CA ALA A 19 17.81 10.58 -3.78
C ALA A 19 18.09 10.05 -2.36
N SER A 20 17.43 10.60 -1.35
CA SER A 20 17.58 10.16 0.05
C SER A 20 16.96 8.79 0.30
N CYS A 21 15.92 8.45 -0.44
CA CYS A 21 15.25 7.13 -0.34
C CYS A 21 15.97 6.02 -1.10
N ASP A 22 16.78 6.35 -2.10
CA ASP A 22 17.51 5.38 -2.92
C ASP A 22 18.76 4.88 -2.19
N SER A 23 18.54 4.19 -1.07
CA SER A 23 19.59 3.82 -0.12
C SER A 23 19.83 2.31 0.02
N GLY A 24 18.98 1.48 -0.59
CA GLY A 24 19.02 0.03 -0.43
C GLY A 24 18.71 -0.44 1.01
N SER A 25 18.05 0.40 1.83
CA SER A 25 17.75 0.13 3.22
C SER A 25 16.40 0.69 3.63
N LEU A 26 15.49 -0.16 4.11
CA LEU A 26 14.20 0.25 4.65
C LEU A 26 14.35 1.27 5.80
N VAL A 27 15.30 1.08 6.69
CA VAL A 27 15.51 1.98 7.84
C VAL A 27 15.84 3.41 7.36
N ARG A 28 16.78 3.55 6.43
CA ARG A 28 17.15 4.86 5.85
C ARG A 28 16.00 5.47 5.04
N TYR A 29 15.26 4.66 4.32
CA TYR A 29 14.06 5.09 3.63
C TYR A 29 13.06 5.72 4.60
N LEU A 30 12.82 5.09 5.76
CA LEU A 30 11.90 5.59 6.78
C LEU A 30 12.34 6.93 7.41
N GLU A 31 13.64 7.24 7.46
CA GLU A 31 14.15 8.51 8.02
C GLU A 31 13.63 9.74 7.24
N THR A 32 13.35 9.61 5.94
CA THR A 32 12.87 10.70 5.09
C THR A 32 11.46 11.19 5.46
N PHE A 33 10.67 10.35 6.15
CA PHE A 33 9.31 10.70 6.56
C PHE A 33 9.23 11.82 7.59
N SER A 34 10.32 12.13 8.30
CA SER A 34 10.35 13.20 9.30
C SER A 34 9.84 14.53 8.77
N HIS A 35 10.14 14.89 7.52
CA HIS A 35 9.67 16.12 6.89
C HIS A 35 8.18 16.09 6.55
N THR A 36 7.68 15.01 6.00
CA THR A 36 6.25 14.87 5.67
C THR A 36 5.38 14.79 6.91
N VAL A 37 5.81 14.07 7.93
CA VAL A 37 5.14 13.99 9.24
C VAL A 37 5.09 15.38 9.90
N ALA A 38 6.20 16.12 9.90
CA ALA A 38 6.28 17.42 10.56
C ALA A 38 5.31 18.47 9.98
N VAL A 39 4.95 18.37 8.71
CA VAL A 39 4.01 19.31 8.06
C VAL A 39 2.55 18.89 8.21
N MET A 40 2.26 17.68 8.70
CA MET A 40 0.91 17.15 8.90
C MET A 40 0.51 17.09 10.37
N GLN A 41 0.71 18.17 11.14
CA GLN A 41 0.45 18.21 12.58
C GLN A 41 -0.74 19.09 12.98
N ARG A 42 -1.47 19.67 12.00
CA ARG A 42 -2.68 20.49 12.24
C ARG A 42 -3.81 19.99 11.36
N PRO A 43 -5.07 20.06 11.81
CA PRO A 43 -6.21 19.54 11.04
C PRO A 43 -6.26 20.09 9.61
N ALA A 44 -6.07 21.40 9.44
CA ALA A 44 -6.11 22.03 8.11
C ALA A 44 -5.04 21.52 7.15
N ASP A 45 -3.84 21.22 7.66
CA ASP A 45 -2.74 20.68 6.84
C ASP A 45 -3.01 19.22 6.45
N ILE A 46 -3.54 18.43 7.40
CA ILE A 46 -3.93 17.05 7.17
C ILE A 46 -5.05 16.97 6.12
N VAL A 47 -6.10 17.78 6.26
CA VAL A 47 -7.21 17.87 5.28
C VAL A 47 -6.65 18.22 3.90
N ARG A 48 -5.78 19.23 3.81
CA ARG A 48 -5.19 19.66 2.54
C ARG A 48 -4.38 18.55 1.88
N VAL A 49 -3.43 17.94 2.60
CA VAL A 49 -2.58 16.87 2.04
C VAL A 49 -3.44 15.68 1.61
N SER A 50 -4.43 15.31 2.40
CA SER A 50 -5.34 14.20 2.09
C SER A 50 -6.20 14.48 0.87
N ARG A 51 -6.71 15.71 0.71
CA ARG A 51 -7.47 16.16 -0.47
C ARG A 51 -6.59 16.13 -1.72
N GLU A 52 -5.42 16.74 -1.67
CA GLU A 52 -4.46 16.78 -2.79
C GLU A 52 -4.02 15.37 -3.19
N CYS A 53 -3.82 14.46 -2.24
CA CYS A 53 -3.52 13.06 -2.52
C CYS A 53 -4.59 12.39 -3.40
N VAL A 54 -5.87 12.62 -3.12
CA VAL A 54 -6.98 12.05 -3.90
C VAL A 54 -7.02 12.65 -5.31
N ILE A 55 -6.79 13.96 -5.43
CA ILE A 55 -6.76 14.66 -6.73
C ILE A 55 -5.62 14.10 -7.59
N ASP A 56 -4.40 14.03 -7.05
CA ASP A 56 -3.23 13.50 -7.76
C ASP A 56 -3.43 12.05 -8.21
N LEU A 57 -4.08 11.23 -7.38
CA LEU A 57 -4.40 9.84 -7.74
C LEU A 57 -5.40 9.78 -8.90
N ALA A 58 -6.42 10.65 -8.89
CA ALA A 58 -7.40 10.71 -9.97
C ALA A 58 -6.79 11.22 -11.28
N GLU A 59 -5.87 12.19 -11.22
CA GLU A 59 -5.12 12.69 -12.37
C GLU A 59 -4.21 11.62 -12.98
N ASP A 60 -3.67 10.71 -12.16
CA ASP A 60 -2.93 9.52 -12.61
C ASP A 60 -3.84 8.37 -13.11
N GLY A 61 -5.15 8.59 -13.19
CA GLY A 61 -6.12 7.61 -13.69
C GLY A 61 -6.55 6.55 -12.67
N VAL A 62 -6.22 6.72 -11.40
CA VAL A 62 -6.67 5.82 -10.33
C VAL A 62 -8.15 6.05 -10.05
N VAL A 63 -8.92 4.97 -10.05
CA VAL A 63 -10.37 5.01 -9.77
C VAL A 63 -10.74 4.50 -8.38
N TYR A 64 -9.82 3.82 -7.72
CA TYR A 64 -9.95 3.31 -6.36
C TYR A 64 -8.61 3.28 -5.66
N ALA A 65 -8.54 3.78 -4.42
CA ALA A 65 -7.32 3.75 -3.62
C ALA A 65 -7.61 3.46 -2.14
N GLU A 66 -6.83 2.55 -1.56
CA GLU A 66 -6.70 2.36 -0.12
C GLU A 66 -5.42 3.07 0.34
N ILE A 67 -5.59 4.21 1.00
CA ILE A 67 -4.47 5.05 1.43
C ILE A 67 -4.15 4.72 2.88
N ARG A 68 -2.88 4.45 3.18
CA ARG A 68 -2.41 4.10 4.53
C ARG A 68 -1.89 5.32 5.27
N MET A 69 -2.23 5.39 6.56
CA MET A 69 -1.69 6.40 7.46
C MET A 69 -1.59 5.84 8.88
N ALA A 70 -0.45 6.10 9.52
CA ALA A 70 -0.28 5.89 10.96
C ALA A 70 -0.69 7.16 11.72
N PRO A 71 -1.88 7.23 12.31
CA PRO A 71 -2.39 8.46 12.91
C PRO A 71 -1.54 8.93 14.09
N GLU A 72 -0.85 8.03 14.76
CA GLU A 72 0.07 8.34 15.87
C GLU A 72 1.21 9.29 15.47
N LEU A 73 1.64 9.25 14.21
CA LEU A 73 2.73 10.11 13.71
C LEU A 73 2.30 11.57 13.48
N ILE A 74 1.01 11.83 13.38
CA ILE A 74 0.47 13.18 13.09
C ILE A 74 -0.28 13.79 14.28
N THR A 75 0.05 13.36 15.48
CA THR A 75 -0.56 13.84 16.75
C THR A 75 0.42 14.53 17.71
N GLU A 76 1.66 14.73 17.29
CA GLU A 76 2.74 15.29 18.14
C GLU A 76 2.43 16.70 18.67
N LYS A 77 1.59 17.48 17.95
CA LYS A 77 1.17 18.83 18.36
C LYS A 77 -0.18 18.86 19.09
N GLY A 78 -0.60 17.71 19.66
CA GLY A 78 -1.73 17.64 20.59
C GLY A 78 -3.07 17.25 19.95
N LEU A 79 -3.10 16.82 18.70
CA LEU A 79 -4.28 16.17 18.15
C LEU A 79 -4.51 14.82 18.84
N THR A 80 -5.77 14.44 19.03
CA THR A 80 -6.12 13.05 19.33
C THR A 80 -6.05 12.21 18.06
N LEU A 81 -5.86 10.89 18.19
CA LEU A 81 -5.92 9.96 17.05
C LEU A 81 -7.23 10.10 16.26
N SER A 82 -8.37 10.24 16.97
CA SER A 82 -9.68 10.47 16.32
C SER A 82 -9.72 11.74 15.49
N GLN A 83 -9.19 12.86 16.00
CA GLN A 83 -9.14 14.13 15.25
C GLN A 83 -8.25 14.02 14.00
N ALA A 84 -7.14 13.32 14.09
CA ALA A 84 -6.28 13.05 12.95
C ALA A 84 -7.00 12.23 11.88
N ILE A 85 -7.67 11.13 12.27
CA ILE A 85 -8.48 10.29 11.37
C ILE A 85 -9.60 11.10 10.70
N GLU A 86 -10.34 11.89 11.47
CA GLU A 86 -11.44 12.71 10.94
C GLU A 86 -10.94 13.75 9.93
N ALA A 87 -9.77 14.35 10.17
CA ALA A 87 -9.17 15.29 9.21
C ALA A 87 -8.75 14.60 7.89
N ILE A 88 -8.19 13.38 7.96
CA ILE A 88 -7.87 12.60 6.75
C ILE A 88 -9.14 12.29 5.96
N LEU A 89 -10.17 11.75 6.63
CA LEU A 89 -11.43 11.39 5.98
C LEU A 89 -12.15 12.59 5.37
N GLN A 90 -12.09 13.75 6.03
CA GLN A 90 -12.59 15.01 5.48
C GLN A 90 -11.84 15.36 4.19
N GLY A 91 -10.50 15.29 4.18
CA GLY A 91 -9.69 15.57 3.00
C GLY A 91 -10.04 14.64 1.84
N PHE A 92 -10.24 13.34 2.09
CA PHE A 92 -10.67 12.40 1.06
C PHE A 92 -12.03 12.78 0.46
N GLN A 93 -13.01 13.10 1.29
CA GLN A 93 -14.34 13.52 0.82
C GLN A 93 -14.29 14.81 -0.01
N GLU A 94 -13.47 15.79 0.40
CA GLU A 94 -13.26 17.02 -0.36
C GLU A 94 -12.59 16.75 -1.70
N GLY A 95 -11.56 15.88 -1.75
CA GLY A 95 -10.88 15.48 -2.97
C GLY A 95 -11.77 14.71 -3.94
N GLU A 96 -12.53 13.71 -3.45
CA GLU A 96 -13.51 12.97 -4.26
C GLU A 96 -14.55 13.92 -4.89
N LYS A 97 -15.02 14.89 -4.12
CA LYS A 97 -15.99 15.90 -4.59
C LYS A 97 -15.39 16.79 -5.68
N GLU A 98 -14.14 17.25 -5.52
CA GLU A 98 -13.46 18.09 -6.49
C GLU A 98 -13.21 17.32 -7.80
N VAL A 99 -12.76 16.08 -7.71
CA VAL A 99 -12.61 15.18 -8.87
C VAL A 99 -13.95 14.96 -9.58
N ALA A 100 -15.04 14.76 -8.86
CA ALA A 100 -16.38 14.60 -9.44
C ALA A 100 -16.86 15.87 -10.14
N GLN A 101 -16.55 17.06 -9.61
CA GLN A 101 -16.88 18.34 -10.26
C GLN A 101 -16.13 18.53 -11.59
N SER A 102 -14.95 17.94 -11.71
CA SER A 102 -14.14 17.94 -12.95
C SER A 102 -14.53 16.80 -13.90
N GLY A 103 -15.57 16.02 -13.59
CA GLY A 103 -16.06 14.91 -14.43
C GLY A 103 -15.29 13.60 -14.23
N GLY A 104 -14.34 13.55 -13.29
CA GLY A 104 -13.62 12.33 -12.92
C GLY A 104 -14.38 11.46 -11.91
N LYS A 105 -13.81 10.30 -11.61
CA LYS A 105 -14.32 9.38 -10.58
C LYS A 105 -13.16 8.75 -9.84
N ILE A 106 -13.18 8.84 -8.52
CA ILE A 106 -12.28 8.10 -7.64
C ILE A 106 -13.01 7.75 -6.35
N ARG A 107 -12.71 6.61 -5.79
CA ARG A 107 -13.10 6.20 -4.44
C ARG A 107 -11.84 6.04 -3.61
N ALA A 108 -11.68 6.90 -2.60
CA ALA A 108 -10.55 6.87 -1.67
C ALA A 108 -11.00 6.41 -0.29
N VAL A 109 -10.30 5.45 0.30
CA VAL A 109 -10.59 4.91 1.62
C VAL A 109 -9.31 4.80 2.44
N LEU A 110 -9.44 4.70 3.75
CA LEU A 110 -8.33 4.73 4.69
C LEU A 110 -8.04 3.35 5.26
N LEU A 111 -6.76 2.97 5.26
CA LEU A 111 -6.21 1.92 6.10
C LEU A 111 -5.46 2.58 7.26
N LEU A 112 -5.83 2.25 8.49
CA LEU A 112 -5.09 2.71 9.65
C LEU A 112 -3.88 1.83 9.91
N CYS A 113 -2.72 2.44 10.10
CA CYS A 113 -1.49 1.73 10.44
C CYS A 113 -1.12 1.94 11.91
N GLY A 114 -0.79 0.86 12.61
CA GLY A 114 0.00 0.91 13.84
C GLY A 114 1.48 0.82 13.51
N MET A 115 2.31 1.61 14.16
CA MET A 115 3.77 1.48 14.03
C MET A 115 4.26 0.32 14.89
N ARG A 116 4.86 -0.70 14.26
CA ARG A 116 5.22 -1.97 14.94
C ARG A 116 6.20 -1.82 16.10
N GLN A 117 7.01 -0.77 16.10
CA GLN A 117 7.92 -0.44 17.18
C GLN A 117 7.26 0.33 18.34
N ASN A 118 6.01 0.78 18.19
CA ASN A 118 5.24 1.53 19.18
C ASN A 118 4.20 0.64 19.87
N LYS A 119 3.57 1.16 20.94
CA LYS A 119 2.57 0.42 21.74
C LYS A 119 1.11 0.82 21.44
N LEU A 120 0.89 1.63 20.41
CA LEU A 120 -0.44 2.19 20.10
C LEU A 120 -1.26 1.34 19.13
N SER A 121 -0.71 0.23 18.61
CA SER A 121 -1.39 -0.59 17.61
C SER A 121 -2.78 -1.07 18.04
N GLN A 122 -2.97 -1.42 19.32
CA GLN A 122 -4.27 -1.83 19.84
C GLN A 122 -5.30 -0.67 19.76
N GLU A 123 -4.93 0.53 20.22
CA GLU A 123 -5.82 1.71 20.16
C GLU A 123 -6.14 2.09 18.72
N VAL A 124 -5.15 2.03 17.82
CA VAL A 124 -5.35 2.29 16.39
C VAL A 124 -6.28 1.26 15.75
N ALA A 125 -6.17 -0.01 16.13
CA ALA A 125 -7.06 -1.08 15.66
C ALA A 125 -8.51 -0.89 16.16
N GLU A 126 -8.69 -0.47 17.41
CA GLU A 126 -10.02 -0.13 17.95
C GLU A 126 -10.65 1.03 17.18
N LEU A 127 -9.84 2.03 16.80
CA LEU A 127 -10.29 3.11 15.94
C LEU A 127 -10.61 2.65 14.50
N ALA A 128 -9.87 1.69 13.95
CA ALA A 128 -10.19 1.12 12.66
C ALA A 128 -11.59 0.48 12.67
N VAL A 129 -11.91 -0.28 13.70
CA VAL A 129 -13.24 -0.86 13.91
C VAL A 129 -14.32 0.23 14.11
N LYS A 130 -14.05 1.24 14.95
CA LYS A 130 -14.97 2.35 15.24
C LYS A 130 -15.34 3.17 13.99
N TYR A 131 -14.40 3.36 13.07
CA TYR A 131 -14.56 4.18 11.87
C TYR A 131 -14.87 3.38 10.61
N ARG A 132 -15.13 2.05 10.70
CA ARG A 132 -15.34 1.17 9.52
C ARG A 132 -16.44 1.65 8.57
N ASP A 133 -17.56 2.18 9.13
CA ASP A 133 -18.68 2.68 8.34
C ASP A 133 -18.53 4.16 7.93
N ARG A 134 -17.36 4.75 8.21
CA ARG A 134 -17.05 6.16 7.95
C ARG A 134 -15.88 6.36 6.97
N GLY A 135 -15.41 5.28 6.34
CA GLY A 135 -14.37 5.33 5.32
C GLY A 135 -13.02 4.72 5.72
N VAL A 136 -12.90 4.19 6.94
CA VAL A 136 -11.78 3.30 7.30
C VAL A 136 -12.18 1.87 6.94
N VAL A 137 -11.39 1.21 6.09
CA VAL A 137 -11.75 -0.11 5.57
C VAL A 137 -10.88 -1.24 6.14
N GLY A 138 -9.82 -0.92 6.85
CA GLY A 138 -8.97 -1.94 7.42
C GLY A 138 -7.80 -1.40 8.24
N PHE A 139 -6.97 -2.31 8.69
CA PHE A 139 -5.82 -2.07 9.54
C PHE A 139 -4.55 -2.67 8.92
N ASP A 140 -3.39 -2.16 9.34
CA ASP A 140 -2.06 -2.64 8.97
C ASP A 140 -1.07 -2.37 10.09
N ILE A 141 0.09 -2.99 10.04
CA ILE A 141 1.27 -2.58 10.81
C ILE A 141 2.42 -2.25 9.85
N ALA A 142 3.10 -1.15 10.10
CA ALA A 142 4.22 -0.68 9.31
C ALA A 142 5.42 -0.31 10.19
N GLY A 143 6.54 0.08 9.56
CA GLY A 143 7.79 0.41 10.22
C GLY A 143 8.87 -0.65 10.01
N PRO A 144 10.00 -0.62 10.73
CA PRO A 144 11.10 -1.54 10.53
C PRO A 144 10.65 -2.98 10.78
N GLU A 145 10.85 -3.85 9.78
CA GLU A 145 10.38 -5.24 9.85
C GLU A 145 11.31 -6.12 10.70
N ASP A 146 12.63 -5.94 10.52
CA ASP A 146 13.63 -6.69 11.29
C ASP A 146 13.63 -6.29 12.77
N GLY A 147 13.55 -7.27 13.64
CA GLY A 147 13.48 -7.06 15.09
C GLY A 147 12.10 -6.75 15.66
N PHE A 148 11.06 -6.61 14.78
CA PHE A 148 9.68 -6.32 15.19
C PHE A 148 8.71 -7.28 14.48
N PRO A 149 8.69 -8.56 14.86
CA PRO A 149 7.86 -9.56 14.20
C PRO A 149 6.37 -9.25 14.34
N PRO A 150 5.53 -9.64 13.36
CA PRO A 150 4.08 -9.44 13.44
C PRO A 150 3.44 -10.01 14.70
N SER A 151 3.99 -11.10 15.23
CA SER A 151 3.48 -11.76 16.43
C SER A 151 3.60 -10.93 17.72
N ASP A 152 4.41 -9.87 17.75
CA ASP A 152 4.45 -8.93 18.88
C ASP A 152 3.12 -8.18 19.04
N GLN A 153 2.26 -8.17 18.00
CA GLN A 153 0.96 -7.52 17.96
C GLN A 153 -0.20 -8.53 17.92
N LEU A 154 0.02 -9.76 18.38
CA LEU A 154 -0.95 -10.86 18.24
C LEU A 154 -2.31 -10.53 18.84
N ASP A 155 -2.35 -9.94 20.04
CA ASP A 155 -3.60 -9.55 20.71
C ASP A 155 -4.43 -8.57 19.86
N THR A 156 -3.76 -7.63 19.17
CA THR A 156 -4.38 -6.68 18.26
C THR A 156 -5.02 -7.40 17.07
N PHE A 157 -4.33 -8.36 16.46
CA PHE A 157 -4.89 -9.13 15.34
C PHE A 157 -6.00 -10.08 15.78
N GLU A 158 -5.93 -10.64 16.97
CA GLU A 158 -7.04 -11.40 17.54
C GLU A 158 -8.28 -10.54 17.77
N PHE A 159 -8.11 -9.33 18.28
CA PHE A 159 -9.21 -8.36 18.41
C PHE A 159 -9.83 -8.06 17.03
N LEU A 160 -9.05 -7.70 16.03
CA LEU A 160 -9.53 -7.40 14.67
C LEU A 160 -10.33 -8.58 14.07
N ARG A 161 -9.85 -9.81 14.23
CA ARG A 161 -10.56 -11.01 13.77
C ARG A 161 -11.89 -11.20 14.48
N ARG A 162 -11.97 -10.99 15.79
CA ARG A 162 -13.23 -11.07 16.56
C ARG A 162 -14.24 -10.03 16.13
N GLU A 163 -13.76 -8.85 15.73
CA GLU A 163 -14.59 -7.76 15.22
C GLU A 163 -14.95 -7.89 13.73
N ASN A 164 -14.51 -8.94 13.05
CA ASN A 164 -14.64 -9.11 11.59
C ASN A 164 -14.08 -7.90 10.82
N ALA A 165 -13.01 -7.31 11.31
CA ALA A 165 -12.32 -6.21 10.65
C ALA A 165 -11.27 -6.74 9.68
N HIS A 166 -11.16 -6.12 8.53
CA HIS A 166 -10.15 -6.46 7.55
C HIS A 166 -8.78 -5.92 7.94
N PHE A 167 -7.72 -6.66 7.61
CA PHE A 167 -6.34 -6.19 7.78
C PHE A 167 -5.35 -6.85 6.83
N THR A 168 -4.33 -6.10 6.51
CA THR A 168 -3.13 -6.53 5.83
C THR A 168 -1.94 -6.43 6.80
N ILE A 169 -0.82 -7.02 6.48
CA ILE A 169 0.40 -6.92 7.30
C ILE A 169 1.59 -6.74 6.38
N HIS A 170 2.39 -5.68 6.60
CA HIS A 170 3.70 -5.57 5.98
C HIS A 170 4.55 -6.76 6.43
N ALA A 171 4.92 -7.64 5.51
CA ALA A 171 5.75 -8.81 5.78
C ALA A 171 6.46 -9.30 4.54
N GLY A 172 7.73 -9.67 4.68
CA GLY A 172 8.53 -10.18 3.57
C GLY A 172 9.01 -9.10 2.62
N GLU A 173 9.35 -7.92 3.11
CA GLU A 173 10.08 -6.88 2.39
C GLU A 173 11.55 -6.88 2.81
N ALA A 174 11.87 -6.44 4.01
CA ALA A 174 13.23 -6.39 4.56
C ALA A 174 13.60 -7.67 5.32
N TYR A 175 12.62 -8.41 5.85
CA TYR A 175 12.80 -9.68 6.51
C TYR A 175 12.19 -10.81 5.67
N GLY A 176 12.59 -12.05 5.89
CA GLY A 176 12.29 -13.16 4.98
C GLY A 176 11.00 -13.93 5.28
N LEU A 177 11.01 -15.21 4.91
CA LEU A 177 9.89 -16.13 5.06
C LEU A 177 9.32 -16.24 6.47
N PRO A 178 10.10 -16.13 7.58
CA PRO A 178 9.53 -16.16 8.93
C PRO A 178 8.50 -15.06 9.16
N SER A 179 8.74 -13.82 8.71
CA SER A 179 7.79 -12.71 8.84
C SER A 179 6.50 -12.98 8.07
N ILE A 180 6.61 -13.50 6.84
CA ILE A 180 5.45 -13.90 6.02
C ILE A 180 4.66 -15.01 6.73
N TRP A 181 5.36 -16.01 7.28
CA TRP A 181 4.73 -17.11 7.98
C TRP A 181 3.96 -16.63 9.22
N GLU A 182 4.56 -15.77 10.05
CA GLU A 182 3.91 -15.20 11.23
C GLU A 182 2.69 -14.36 10.87
N ALA A 183 2.83 -13.48 9.87
CA ALA A 183 1.73 -12.65 9.39
C ALA A 183 0.51 -13.49 8.99
N ILE A 184 0.73 -14.61 8.31
CA ILE A 184 -0.36 -15.48 7.82
C ILE A 184 -0.82 -16.45 8.90
N GLN A 185 0.10 -17.22 9.50
CA GLN A 185 -0.25 -18.40 10.30
C GLN A 185 -0.56 -18.05 11.77
N LEU A 186 0.07 -17.02 12.31
CA LEU A 186 -0.19 -16.56 13.69
C LEU A 186 -1.21 -15.41 13.69
N CYS A 187 -0.96 -14.36 12.90
CA CYS A 187 -1.78 -13.15 12.93
C CYS A 187 -3.04 -13.28 12.08
N GLY A 188 -3.01 -14.08 10.99
CA GLY A 188 -4.18 -14.31 10.13
C GLY A 188 -4.38 -13.22 9.08
N ALA A 189 -3.31 -12.63 8.57
CA ALA A 189 -3.35 -11.60 7.53
C ALA A 189 -4.15 -12.05 6.30
N GLU A 190 -5.07 -11.19 5.84
CA GLU A 190 -5.84 -11.43 4.63
C GLU A 190 -5.04 -11.10 3.37
N ARG A 191 -4.10 -10.15 3.47
CA ARG A 191 -3.16 -9.73 2.43
C ARG A 191 -1.79 -9.52 3.06
N LEU A 192 -0.76 -9.49 2.23
CA LEU A 192 0.60 -9.16 2.65
C LEU A 192 1.05 -7.84 2.00
N GLY A 193 1.38 -6.86 2.82
CA GLY A 193 2.13 -5.69 2.37
C GLY A 193 3.49 -6.16 1.85
N HIS A 194 3.80 -5.86 0.61
CA HIS A 194 4.89 -6.37 -0.19
C HIS A 194 4.84 -7.89 -0.42
N GLY A 195 5.23 -8.69 0.55
CA GLY A 195 5.30 -10.15 0.42
C GLY A 195 6.33 -10.63 -0.61
N VAL A 196 7.25 -9.75 -1.03
CA VAL A 196 8.19 -9.99 -2.14
C VAL A 196 9.11 -11.16 -1.89
N ARG A 197 9.50 -11.38 -0.62
CA ARG A 197 10.40 -12.47 -0.21
C ARG A 197 9.74 -13.85 -0.25
N ILE A 198 8.47 -13.97 -0.62
CA ILE A 198 7.87 -15.30 -0.87
C ILE A 198 8.60 -16.05 -2.00
N ILE A 199 9.31 -15.32 -2.87
CA ILE A 199 10.13 -15.90 -3.93
C ILE A 199 11.23 -16.81 -3.36
N ASP A 200 11.69 -16.57 -2.13
CA ASP A 200 12.76 -17.35 -1.49
C ASP A 200 12.31 -18.79 -1.13
N ASP A 201 11.00 -19.06 -1.15
CA ASP A 201 10.41 -20.41 -0.99
C ASP A 201 10.06 -21.05 -2.35
N ILE A 202 10.67 -20.59 -3.46
CA ILE A 202 10.38 -21.07 -4.81
C ILE A 202 11.69 -21.44 -5.52
N ASP A 203 11.82 -22.69 -5.93
CA ASP A 203 12.96 -23.14 -6.76
C ASP A 203 12.60 -22.94 -8.25
N LEU A 204 13.15 -21.88 -8.82
CA LEU A 204 12.98 -21.51 -10.23
C LEU A 204 13.89 -22.31 -11.19
N ASN A 205 14.86 -23.08 -10.69
CA ASN A 205 15.78 -23.88 -11.52
C ASN A 205 15.11 -25.13 -12.10
N HIS A 206 13.90 -25.44 -11.69
CA HIS A 206 13.12 -26.55 -12.22
C HIS A 206 12.06 -26.08 -13.22
N THR A 207 11.69 -26.93 -14.15
CA THR A 207 10.56 -26.72 -15.07
C THR A 207 9.60 -27.91 -14.97
N PRO A 208 8.39 -27.74 -14.40
CA PRO A 208 7.86 -26.50 -13.77
C PRO A 208 8.60 -26.14 -12.47
N ALA A 209 8.60 -24.85 -12.11
CA ALA A 209 9.14 -24.36 -10.85
C ALA A 209 8.54 -25.10 -9.65
N ARG A 210 9.36 -25.34 -8.63
CA ARG A 210 8.94 -26.02 -7.40
C ARG A 210 8.68 -25.03 -6.29
N LEU A 211 7.46 -25.02 -5.78
CA LEU A 211 7.08 -24.19 -4.66
C LEU A 211 7.32 -24.94 -3.34
N GLY A 212 7.92 -24.24 -2.38
CA GLY A 212 7.93 -24.68 -0.99
C GLY A 212 6.53 -24.61 -0.36
N LYS A 213 6.42 -25.05 0.87
CA LYS A 213 5.11 -25.19 1.54
C LYS A 213 4.41 -23.85 1.76
N LEU A 214 5.15 -22.80 2.10
CA LEU A 214 4.57 -21.48 2.34
C LEU A 214 4.14 -20.81 1.03
N ALA A 215 4.99 -20.84 0.01
CA ALA A 215 4.66 -20.31 -1.32
C ALA A 215 3.44 -21.03 -1.94
N ALA A 216 3.38 -22.36 -1.82
CA ALA A 216 2.23 -23.13 -2.27
C ALA A 216 0.96 -22.71 -1.51
N TYR A 217 1.03 -22.59 -0.19
CA TYR A 217 -0.10 -22.14 0.63
C TYR A 217 -0.60 -20.75 0.22
N VAL A 218 0.31 -19.75 0.10
CA VAL A 218 -0.02 -18.38 -0.31
C VAL A 218 -0.71 -18.37 -1.67
N ARG A 219 -0.16 -19.10 -2.66
CA ARG A 219 -0.73 -19.18 -4.00
C ARG A 219 -2.11 -19.85 -4.01
N ASP A 220 -2.24 -21.01 -3.37
CA ASP A 220 -3.46 -21.84 -3.43
C ASP A 220 -4.60 -21.19 -2.65
N ARG A 221 -4.30 -20.50 -1.55
CA ARG A 221 -5.26 -19.68 -0.78
C ARG A 221 -5.56 -18.35 -1.44
N ARG A 222 -4.84 -18.00 -2.50
CA ARG A 222 -5.00 -16.73 -3.23
C ARG A 222 -4.77 -15.52 -2.33
N ILE A 223 -3.87 -15.62 -1.35
CA ILE A 223 -3.49 -14.49 -0.49
C ILE A 223 -2.83 -13.41 -1.37
N PRO A 224 -3.36 -12.17 -1.39
CA PRO A 224 -2.82 -11.11 -2.21
C PRO A 224 -1.45 -10.64 -1.71
N LEU A 225 -0.55 -10.37 -2.66
CA LEU A 225 0.74 -9.74 -2.43
C LEU A 225 0.68 -8.31 -2.96
N GLU A 226 0.81 -7.33 -2.08
CA GLU A 226 0.74 -5.90 -2.41
C GLU A 226 2.13 -5.41 -2.87
N MET A 227 2.52 -5.80 -4.09
CA MET A 227 3.85 -5.52 -4.63
C MET A 227 4.02 -4.03 -4.95
N CYS A 228 5.16 -3.47 -4.55
CA CYS A 228 5.50 -2.06 -4.72
C CYS A 228 6.86 -1.94 -5.44
N PRO A 229 6.93 -2.11 -6.78
CA PRO A 229 8.18 -2.34 -7.48
C PRO A 229 9.25 -1.27 -7.26
N SER A 230 8.91 0.02 -7.40
CA SER A 230 9.87 1.12 -7.17
C SER A 230 10.38 1.14 -5.73
N SER A 231 9.47 1.01 -4.75
CA SER A 231 9.82 0.97 -3.33
C SER A 231 10.70 -0.25 -3.02
N ASN A 232 10.36 -1.43 -3.53
CA ASN A 232 11.14 -2.66 -3.32
C ASN A 232 12.58 -2.58 -3.88
N ILE A 233 12.80 -1.80 -4.93
CA ILE A 233 14.14 -1.51 -5.43
C ILE A 233 14.87 -0.57 -4.46
N GLN A 234 14.24 0.50 -4.01
CA GLN A 234 14.85 1.48 -3.10
C GLN A 234 15.18 0.88 -1.72
N THR A 235 14.36 -0.03 -1.22
CA THR A 235 14.59 -0.72 0.08
C THR A 235 15.53 -1.92 -0.05
N GLY A 236 15.96 -2.27 -1.27
CA GLY A 236 16.89 -3.35 -1.54
C GLY A 236 16.25 -4.75 -1.57
N ALA A 237 14.92 -4.83 -1.62
CA ALA A 237 14.22 -6.10 -1.78
C ALA A 237 14.35 -6.67 -3.21
N ALA A 238 14.61 -5.82 -4.20
CA ALA A 238 14.96 -6.19 -5.57
C ALA A 238 16.09 -5.29 -6.11
N ALA A 239 16.92 -5.79 -7.01
CA ALA A 239 18.04 -5.04 -7.57
C ALA A 239 17.59 -4.01 -8.62
N ASN A 240 16.61 -4.36 -9.42
CA ASN A 240 16.02 -3.53 -10.49
C ASN A 240 14.68 -4.13 -10.94
N PHE A 241 13.98 -3.45 -11.87
CA PHE A 241 12.68 -3.93 -12.36
C PHE A 241 12.77 -5.28 -13.09
N ALA A 242 13.81 -5.53 -13.86
CA ALA A 242 13.94 -6.78 -14.64
C ALA A 242 14.14 -8.01 -13.74
N ASP A 243 14.80 -7.82 -12.59
CA ASP A 243 15.05 -8.87 -11.59
C ASP A 243 14.00 -8.89 -10.48
N HIS A 244 12.96 -8.04 -10.58
CA HIS A 244 11.93 -7.97 -9.55
C HIS A 244 11.09 -9.26 -9.54
N PRO A 245 10.87 -9.90 -8.37
CA PRO A 245 10.13 -11.16 -8.24
C PRO A 245 8.70 -11.13 -8.79
N ILE A 246 8.10 -9.95 -8.94
CA ILE A 246 6.74 -9.79 -9.48
C ILE A 246 6.56 -10.49 -10.83
N GLY A 247 7.59 -10.49 -11.69
CA GLY A 247 7.54 -11.14 -12.99
C GLY A 247 7.31 -12.65 -12.90
N ASP A 248 8.06 -13.32 -12.05
CA ASP A 248 7.93 -14.77 -11.86
C ASP A 248 6.71 -15.15 -11.04
N LEU A 249 6.36 -14.37 -10.01
CA LEU A 249 5.14 -14.57 -9.25
C LEU A 249 3.89 -14.42 -10.13
N ALA A 250 3.91 -13.49 -11.09
CA ALA A 250 2.84 -13.34 -12.09
C ALA A 250 2.70 -14.58 -12.98
N LYS A 251 3.82 -15.11 -13.51
CA LYS A 251 3.85 -16.34 -14.33
C LYS A 251 3.36 -17.55 -13.53
N LEU A 252 3.73 -17.64 -12.26
CA LEU A 252 3.31 -18.70 -11.33
C LEU A 252 1.89 -18.54 -10.81
N ARG A 253 1.15 -17.52 -11.28
CA ARG A 253 -0.25 -17.28 -10.95
C ARG A 253 -0.53 -16.93 -9.49
N PHE A 254 0.43 -16.33 -8.78
CA PHE A 254 0.13 -15.70 -7.50
C PHE A 254 -0.90 -14.57 -7.68
N ARG A 255 -1.62 -14.25 -6.64
CA ARG A 255 -2.49 -13.06 -6.64
C ARG A 255 -1.64 -11.84 -6.27
N ILE A 256 -1.02 -11.25 -7.27
CA ILE A 256 -0.26 -10.01 -7.13
C ILE A 256 -1.14 -8.81 -7.42
N THR A 257 -0.87 -7.70 -6.74
CA THR A 257 -1.33 -6.35 -7.07
C THR A 257 -0.12 -5.46 -7.32
N VAL A 258 -0.30 -4.36 -8.01
CA VAL A 258 0.74 -3.34 -8.23
C VAL A 258 0.34 -2.10 -7.46
N ASN A 259 1.25 -1.54 -6.71
CA ASN A 259 1.01 -0.41 -5.83
C ASN A 259 2.20 0.54 -5.87
N THR A 260 1.96 1.80 -5.56
CA THR A 260 3.01 2.84 -5.58
C THR A 260 3.81 2.91 -4.29
N ASP A 261 3.20 2.47 -3.18
CA ASP A 261 3.70 2.81 -1.85
C ASP A 261 3.82 4.33 -1.72
N ASN A 262 4.90 4.87 -1.23
CA ASN A 262 5.11 6.29 -0.95
C ASN A 262 5.52 7.06 -2.22
N ARG A 263 4.55 7.64 -2.93
CA ARG A 263 4.75 8.29 -4.23
C ARG A 263 5.82 9.37 -4.25
N LEU A 264 5.91 10.20 -3.20
CA LEU A 264 6.93 11.25 -3.09
C LEU A 264 8.33 10.65 -2.99
N MET A 265 8.53 9.70 -2.07
CA MET A 265 9.82 9.05 -1.80
C MET A 265 10.33 8.27 -3.01
N SER A 266 9.44 7.56 -3.67
CA SER A 266 9.79 6.76 -4.85
C SER A 266 9.71 7.55 -6.16
N ALA A 267 9.31 8.82 -6.12
CA ALA A 267 9.05 9.66 -7.29
C ALA A 267 8.23 8.91 -8.35
N THR A 268 7.16 8.24 -7.94
CA THR A 268 6.39 7.29 -8.75
C THR A 268 4.90 7.61 -8.81
N SER A 269 4.23 6.97 -9.74
CA SER A 269 2.78 6.97 -9.91
C SER A 269 2.31 5.58 -10.36
N MET A 270 1.02 5.30 -10.32
CA MET A 270 0.49 4.01 -10.82
C MET A 270 0.79 3.82 -12.31
N THR A 271 0.66 4.87 -13.10
CA THR A 271 1.03 4.86 -14.52
C THR A 271 2.51 4.51 -14.70
N ARG A 272 3.40 5.09 -13.88
CA ARG A 272 4.84 4.79 -13.93
C ARG A 272 5.12 3.34 -13.54
N GLU A 273 4.59 2.86 -12.41
CA GLU A 273 4.78 1.46 -11.98
C GLU A 273 4.36 0.48 -13.09
N MET A 274 3.16 0.67 -13.65
CA MET A 274 2.66 -0.17 -14.74
C MET A 274 3.56 -0.11 -15.98
N ASN A 275 4.03 1.09 -16.36
CA ASN A 275 4.89 1.28 -17.53
C ASN A 275 6.28 0.60 -17.36
N GLU A 276 6.88 0.72 -16.17
CA GLU A 276 8.15 0.03 -15.90
C GLU A 276 8.01 -1.50 -15.96
N LEU A 277 6.89 -2.05 -15.48
CA LEU A 277 6.60 -3.49 -15.57
C LEU A 277 6.34 -3.94 -17.02
N VAL A 278 5.67 -3.10 -17.84
CA VAL A 278 5.55 -3.36 -19.29
C VAL A 278 6.93 -3.46 -19.93
N LYS A 279 7.83 -2.50 -19.66
CA LYS A 279 9.20 -2.50 -20.19
C LYS A 279 10.01 -3.72 -19.71
N ALA A 280 9.94 -4.03 -18.42
CA ALA A 280 10.75 -5.08 -17.82
C ALA A 280 10.31 -6.49 -18.22
N PHE A 281 9.02 -6.74 -18.32
CA PHE A 281 8.44 -8.08 -18.50
C PHE A 281 7.65 -8.26 -19.79
N ASN A 282 7.61 -7.24 -20.66
CA ASN A 282 6.79 -7.23 -21.88
C ASN A 282 5.30 -7.55 -21.57
N TRP A 283 4.77 -6.97 -20.49
CA TRP A 283 3.38 -7.17 -20.10
C TRP A 283 2.43 -6.57 -21.13
N SER A 284 1.41 -7.33 -21.46
CA SER A 284 0.32 -6.90 -22.32
C SER A 284 -0.75 -6.13 -21.54
N PHE A 285 -1.67 -5.48 -22.25
CA PHE A 285 -2.88 -4.89 -21.64
C PHE A 285 -3.70 -5.90 -20.83
N LEU A 286 -3.71 -7.18 -21.24
CA LEU A 286 -4.37 -8.25 -20.47
C LEU A 286 -3.66 -8.53 -19.13
N ASP A 287 -2.35 -8.39 -19.07
CA ASP A 287 -1.61 -8.53 -17.83
C ASP A 287 -1.89 -7.35 -16.89
N LEU A 288 -1.91 -6.13 -17.43
CA LEU A 288 -2.29 -4.92 -16.67
C LEU A 288 -3.74 -5.02 -16.16
N GLN A 289 -4.67 -5.42 -17.01
CA GLN A 289 -6.06 -5.64 -16.60
C GLN A 289 -6.16 -6.69 -15.49
N ARG A 290 -5.40 -7.78 -15.60
CA ARG A 290 -5.39 -8.86 -14.59
C ARG A 290 -4.94 -8.35 -13.22
N VAL A 291 -3.84 -7.59 -13.14
CA VAL A 291 -3.34 -7.07 -11.86
C VAL A 291 -4.28 -6.00 -11.28
N THR A 292 -4.88 -5.16 -12.13
CA THR A 292 -5.90 -4.19 -11.72
C THR A 292 -7.14 -4.88 -11.15
N ILE A 293 -7.65 -5.93 -11.82
CA ILE A 293 -8.78 -6.72 -11.31
C ILE A 293 -8.39 -7.48 -10.04
N ASN A 294 -7.16 -7.98 -9.91
CA ASN A 294 -6.68 -8.59 -8.69
C ASN A 294 -6.71 -7.59 -7.53
N ALA A 295 -6.28 -6.34 -7.74
CA ALA A 295 -6.32 -5.29 -6.73
C ALA A 295 -7.75 -5.07 -6.22
N LEU A 296 -8.70 -4.86 -7.11
CA LEU A 296 -10.10 -4.67 -6.73
C LEU A 296 -10.73 -5.91 -6.06
N LYS A 297 -10.42 -7.12 -6.54
CA LYS A 297 -10.88 -8.36 -5.88
C LYS A 297 -10.28 -8.56 -4.49
N SER A 298 -9.19 -7.88 -4.19
CA SER A 298 -8.49 -7.94 -2.91
C SER A 298 -8.80 -6.73 -2.01
N ALA A 299 -9.51 -5.72 -2.55
CA ALA A 299 -9.90 -4.52 -1.81
C ALA A 299 -10.80 -4.84 -0.61
N PHE A 300 -10.72 -4.02 0.43
CA PHE A 300 -11.48 -4.20 1.67
C PHE A 300 -12.85 -3.51 1.68
N ILE A 301 -13.24 -2.86 0.59
CA ILE A 301 -14.61 -2.35 0.42
C ILE A 301 -15.61 -3.51 0.16
N PRO A 302 -16.92 -3.29 0.36
CA PRO A 302 -17.95 -4.31 0.14
C PRO A 302 -17.90 -4.98 -1.23
N PHE A 303 -18.34 -6.23 -1.30
CA PHE A 303 -18.27 -7.04 -2.53
C PHE A 303 -18.98 -6.37 -3.71
N GLU A 304 -20.16 -5.81 -3.49
CA GLU A 304 -20.97 -5.15 -4.53
C GLU A 304 -20.26 -3.91 -5.07
N GLU A 305 -19.61 -3.12 -4.20
CA GLU A 305 -18.85 -1.94 -4.60
C GLU A 305 -17.63 -2.32 -5.44
N ARG A 306 -16.90 -3.37 -5.04
CA ARG A 306 -15.79 -3.93 -5.84
C ARG A 306 -16.25 -4.38 -7.22
N LEU A 307 -17.37 -5.08 -7.27
CA LEU A 307 -17.92 -5.62 -8.51
C LEU A 307 -18.37 -4.50 -9.44
N ALA A 308 -19.04 -3.47 -8.91
CA ALA A 308 -19.45 -2.29 -9.67
C ALA A 308 -18.25 -1.59 -10.31
N ILE A 309 -17.17 -1.33 -9.56
CA ILE A 309 -15.95 -0.71 -10.11
C ILE A 309 -15.33 -1.59 -11.21
N ILE A 310 -15.26 -2.91 -11.01
CA ILE A 310 -14.72 -3.84 -11.99
C ILE A 310 -15.55 -3.84 -13.29
N ASP A 311 -16.87 -3.94 -13.17
CA ASP A 311 -17.75 -4.17 -14.32
C ASP A 311 -18.13 -2.87 -15.05
N GLU A 312 -18.27 -1.75 -14.33
CA GLU A 312 -18.72 -0.48 -14.89
C GLU A 312 -17.57 0.46 -15.30
N ILE A 313 -16.36 0.29 -14.70
CA ILE A 313 -15.23 1.18 -14.97
C ILE A 313 -14.06 0.43 -15.57
N VAL A 314 -13.52 -0.58 -14.88
CA VAL A 314 -12.25 -1.22 -15.29
C VAL A 314 -12.40 -2.01 -16.58
N LYS A 315 -13.35 -2.95 -16.64
CA LYS A 315 -13.53 -3.75 -17.85
C LYS A 315 -13.88 -2.91 -19.11
N PRO A 316 -14.82 -1.94 -19.02
CA PRO A 316 -15.10 -1.08 -20.18
C PRO A 316 -13.91 -0.20 -20.58
N GLY A 317 -13.14 0.32 -19.61
CA GLY A 317 -11.94 1.10 -19.89
C GLY A 317 -10.89 0.31 -20.67
N PHE A 318 -10.56 -0.90 -20.22
CA PHE A 318 -9.62 -1.77 -20.93
C PHE A 318 -10.15 -2.23 -22.29
N ALA A 319 -11.46 -2.51 -22.41
CA ALA A 319 -12.07 -2.89 -23.70
C ALA A 319 -11.98 -1.76 -24.73
N LYS A 320 -12.16 -0.50 -24.31
CA LYS A 320 -12.03 0.67 -25.19
C LYS A 320 -10.60 0.80 -25.73
N ILE A 321 -9.58 0.73 -24.88
CA ILE A 321 -8.17 0.82 -25.28
C ILE A 321 -7.78 -0.34 -26.23
N SER A 322 -8.31 -1.53 -26.00
CA SER A 322 -8.02 -2.70 -26.85
C SER A 322 -8.66 -2.65 -28.23
N ALA A 323 -9.62 -1.74 -28.45
CA ALA A 323 -10.32 -1.56 -29.73
C ALA A 323 -9.70 -0.44 -30.60
N GLU A 324 -8.86 0.40 -30.02
CA GLU A 324 -8.03 1.42 -30.68
C GLU A 324 -6.70 0.81 -31.16
#